data_e67196797a62baccec3735b4a584c8ce
#
_entry.id   e67196797a62baccec3735b4a584c8ce
#
_cell.length_a   1.000
_cell.length_b   1.000
_cell.length_c   1.000
_cell.angle_alpha   90.00
_cell.angle_beta   90.00
_cell.angle_gamma   90.00
#
_symmetry.space_group_name_H-M   'P 1'
#
loop_
_entity.id
_entity.type
_entity.pdbx_description
1 polymer ?
#
loop_
_entity_poly.entity_id
_entity_poly.type
_entity_poly.pdbx_seq_one_letter_code
_entity_poly.pdbx_strand_id
1 'polypeptide(L)'
;VEFVNRMSLKAVGPAMELMERILARGESLMIFPEGRTSRGANVRPFRAALLQVAVDMGVPVSWASVSYETPAGWPPASVVIGWEEWPPMITHIYRAFHAPRITCHINYGAERIEPENRRTLAQKLHDAVASAFRPMPQLSKEALRRIDVVKKVAREIVFGDKREK
;
A
#
# COMPACT_ATOMS: atom_id res chain seq x y z
N VAL A 1 -2.25 -10.32 15.62
CA VAL A 1 -1.64 -9.39 14.63
C VAL A 1 -0.50 -8.68 15.34
N GLU A 2 0.72 -8.90 14.90
CA GLU A 2 1.90 -8.23 15.45
C GLU A 2 2.31 -7.07 14.53
N PHE A 3 2.59 -5.91 15.13
CA PHE A 3 2.97 -4.71 14.40
C PHE A 3 4.48 -4.45 14.54
N VAL A 4 5.15 -4.23 13.41
CA VAL A 4 6.56 -3.87 13.37
C VAL A 4 6.72 -2.35 13.34
N ASN A 5 7.53 -1.80 14.25
CA ASN A 5 7.84 -0.37 14.25
C ASN A 5 8.75 -0.02 13.06
N ARG A 6 8.17 0.61 12.04
CA ARG A 6 8.86 0.98 10.78
C ARG A 6 9.83 2.16 10.90
N MET A 7 9.84 2.86 12.02
CA MET A 7 10.62 4.09 12.23
C MET A 7 12.05 3.83 12.75
N SER A 8 12.40 2.59 13.07
CA SER A 8 13.71 2.26 13.63
C SER A 8 14.43 1.21 12.80
N LEU A 9 15.65 1.52 12.36
CA LEU A 9 16.56 0.54 11.75
C LEU A 9 16.89 -0.62 12.73
N LYS A 10 16.79 -0.38 14.05
CA LYS A 10 16.96 -1.40 15.10
C LYS A 10 15.80 -2.41 15.16
N ALA A 11 14.66 -2.11 14.53
CA ALA A 11 13.49 -3.00 14.51
C ALA A 11 13.54 -4.06 13.39
N VAL A 12 14.51 -4.01 12.49
CA VAL A 12 14.62 -4.98 11.38
C VAL A 12 15.00 -6.36 11.90
N GLY A 13 15.96 -6.46 12.81
CA GLY A 13 16.38 -7.74 13.41
C GLY A 13 15.23 -8.48 14.13
N PRO A 14 14.58 -7.85 15.12
CA PRO A 14 13.40 -8.45 15.79
C PRO A 14 12.27 -8.81 14.83
N ALA A 15 12.05 -8.04 13.76
CA ALA A 15 11.05 -8.35 12.76
C ALA A 15 11.43 -9.62 11.97
N MET A 16 12.70 -9.78 11.60
CA MET A 16 13.18 -10.98 10.90
C MET A 16 13.04 -12.22 11.77
N GLU A 17 13.48 -12.17 13.05
CA GLU A 17 13.32 -13.28 13.99
C GLU A 17 11.86 -13.69 14.18
N LEU A 18 10.93 -12.71 14.20
CA LEU A 18 9.51 -12.99 14.26
C LEU A 18 9.02 -13.71 13.00
N MET A 19 9.44 -13.23 11.82
CA MET A 19 9.10 -13.84 10.54
C MET A 19 9.59 -15.27 10.45
N GLU A 20 10.84 -15.53 10.87
CA GLU A 20 11.42 -16.88 10.94
C GLU A 20 10.60 -17.80 11.85
N ARG A 21 10.23 -17.35 13.06
CA ARG A 21 9.39 -18.13 13.98
C ARG A 21 8.01 -18.46 13.40
N ILE A 22 7.39 -17.52 12.68
CA ILE A 22 6.09 -17.76 12.02
C ILE A 22 6.24 -18.83 10.95
N LEU A 23 7.21 -18.69 10.07
CA LEU A 23 7.46 -19.64 8.97
C LEU A 23 7.89 -21.01 9.49
N ALA A 24 8.73 -21.08 10.55
CA ALA A 24 9.14 -22.34 11.17
C ALA A 24 7.97 -23.13 11.78
N ARG A 25 6.85 -22.47 12.13
CA ARG A 25 5.61 -23.13 12.57
C ARG A 25 4.73 -23.61 11.43
N GLY A 26 5.17 -23.43 10.18
CA GLY A 26 4.37 -23.76 8.98
C GLY A 26 3.25 -22.75 8.70
N GLU A 27 3.27 -21.61 9.34
CA GLU A 27 2.30 -20.54 9.10
C GLU A 27 2.69 -19.70 7.88
N SER A 28 1.71 -19.08 7.24
CA SER A 28 1.93 -18.20 6.11
C SER A 28 2.13 -16.75 6.58
N LEU A 29 3.02 -16.03 5.90
CA LEU A 29 3.31 -14.62 6.17
C LEU A 29 3.06 -13.78 4.93
N MET A 30 2.32 -12.68 5.08
CA MET A 30 2.14 -11.69 4.02
C MET A 30 2.92 -10.43 4.34
N ILE A 31 3.70 -9.96 3.36
CA ILE A 31 4.49 -8.73 3.48
C ILE A 31 4.21 -7.79 2.31
N PHE A 32 4.38 -6.48 2.55
CA PHE A 32 4.34 -5.43 1.53
C PHE A 32 5.75 -4.86 1.35
N PRO A 33 6.54 -5.41 0.41
CA PRO A 33 7.97 -5.12 0.32
C PRO A 33 8.30 -3.71 -0.19
N GLU A 34 7.34 -2.96 -0.72
CA GLU A 34 7.50 -1.52 -1.02
C GLU A 34 7.82 -0.70 0.24
N GLY A 35 7.38 -1.18 1.41
CA GLY A 35 7.66 -0.59 2.72
C GLY A 35 7.00 0.76 2.98
N ARG A 36 6.15 1.25 2.08
CA ARG A 36 5.35 2.47 2.26
C ARG A 36 4.10 2.43 1.39
N THR A 37 3.12 3.22 1.76
CA THR A 37 1.93 3.47 0.96
C THR A 37 2.25 4.36 -0.24
N SER A 38 1.42 4.28 -1.28
CA SER A 38 1.53 5.10 -2.48
C SER A 38 0.14 5.48 -3.02
N ARG A 39 0.12 6.28 -4.07
CA ARG A 39 -1.11 6.59 -4.81
C ARG A 39 -1.40 5.58 -5.94
N GLY A 40 -0.63 4.51 -6.02
CA GLY A 40 -0.84 3.43 -6.96
C GLY A 40 -0.63 3.81 -8.44
N ALA A 41 0.28 4.73 -8.72
CA ALA A 41 0.68 5.05 -10.10
C ALA A 41 1.52 3.92 -10.71
N ASN A 42 2.36 3.31 -9.90
CA ASN A 42 3.26 2.22 -10.27
C ASN A 42 3.61 1.39 -9.02
N VAL A 43 4.22 0.26 -9.23
CA VAL A 43 4.85 -0.55 -8.18
C VAL A 43 6.23 0.04 -7.87
N ARG A 44 6.49 0.31 -6.60
CA ARG A 44 7.79 0.86 -6.15
C ARG A 44 8.83 -0.25 -6.02
N PRO A 45 10.12 0.07 -6.07
CA PRO A 45 11.18 -0.91 -5.84
C PRO A 45 11.02 -1.63 -4.50
N PHE A 46 11.21 -2.94 -4.49
CA PHE A 46 11.05 -3.77 -3.30
C PHE A 46 12.28 -3.68 -2.39
N ARG A 47 12.03 -3.62 -1.09
CA ARG A 47 13.07 -3.62 -0.06
C ARG A 47 13.57 -5.04 0.17
N ALA A 48 14.71 -5.38 -0.39
CA ALA A 48 15.30 -6.72 -0.33
C ALA A 48 15.56 -7.23 1.10
N ALA A 49 15.73 -6.35 2.08
CA ALA A 49 16.04 -6.76 3.46
C ALA A 49 14.97 -7.67 4.07
N LEU A 50 13.69 -7.42 3.80
CA LEU A 50 12.59 -8.24 4.33
C LEU A 50 12.49 -9.62 3.66
N LEU A 51 13.10 -9.79 2.50
CA LEU A 51 13.11 -11.04 1.75
C LEU A 51 14.27 -11.96 2.15
N GLN A 52 15.19 -11.49 3.02
CA GLN A 52 16.31 -12.29 3.50
C GLN A 52 15.82 -13.55 4.20
N VAL A 53 14.76 -13.47 4.99
CA VAL A 53 14.20 -14.62 5.70
C VAL A 53 13.76 -15.75 4.75
N ALA A 54 13.15 -15.39 3.62
CA ALA A 54 12.78 -16.40 2.62
C ALA A 54 14.01 -17.09 2.00
N VAL A 55 15.12 -16.33 1.83
CA VAL A 55 16.38 -16.87 1.33
C VAL A 55 17.04 -17.78 2.36
N ASP A 56 17.13 -17.35 3.62
CA ASP A 56 17.78 -18.10 4.70
C ASP A 56 17.05 -19.41 5.00
N MET A 57 15.73 -19.42 4.86
CA MET A 57 14.90 -20.60 5.09
C MET A 57 14.61 -21.43 3.82
N GLY A 58 15.06 -20.99 2.64
CA GLY A 58 14.79 -21.67 1.37
C GLY A 58 13.29 -21.74 1.02
N VAL A 59 12.49 -20.76 1.44
CA VAL A 59 11.03 -20.79 1.25
C VAL A 59 10.62 -20.09 -0.04
N PRO A 60 9.97 -20.79 -1.00
CA PRO A 60 9.46 -20.17 -2.22
C PRO A 60 8.40 -19.10 -1.92
N VAL A 61 8.46 -17.98 -2.64
CA VAL A 61 7.61 -16.81 -2.41
C VAL A 61 6.50 -16.72 -3.45
N SER A 62 5.25 -16.79 -2.99
CA SER A 62 4.07 -16.42 -3.79
C SER A 62 3.93 -14.90 -3.84
N TRP A 63 3.32 -14.39 -4.91
CA TRP A 63 3.12 -12.97 -5.05
C TRP A 63 1.71 -12.62 -5.53
N ALA A 64 1.28 -11.42 -5.23
CA ALA A 64 0.05 -10.83 -5.77
C ALA A 64 0.22 -9.34 -6.01
N SER A 65 -0.44 -8.79 -7.04
CA SER A 65 -0.61 -7.36 -7.20
C SER A 65 -1.97 -6.93 -6.68
N VAL A 66 -2.03 -5.76 -6.05
CA VAL A 66 -3.25 -5.19 -5.48
C VAL A 66 -3.48 -3.80 -6.06
N SER A 67 -4.65 -3.55 -6.63
CA SER A 67 -5.06 -2.24 -7.10
C SER A 67 -6.52 -1.97 -6.72
N TYR A 68 -6.93 -0.70 -6.78
CA TYR A 68 -8.26 -0.31 -6.36
C TYR A 68 -8.95 0.54 -7.41
N GLU A 69 -10.27 0.47 -7.43
CA GLU A 69 -11.14 1.22 -8.32
C GLU A 69 -12.32 1.82 -7.55
N THR A 70 -12.71 3.01 -7.91
CA THR A 70 -13.91 3.71 -7.44
C THR A 70 -14.94 3.78 -8.56
N PRO A 71 -16.24 3.90 -8.26
CA PRO A 71 -17.29 4.01 -9.28
C PRO A 71 -17.10 5.20 -10.21
N ALA A 72 -17.65 5.11 -11.43
CA ALA A 72 -17.68 6.21 -12.37
C ALA A 72 -18.33 7.45 -11.75
N GLY A 73 -17.79 8.62 -12.04
CA GLY A 73 -18.25 9.90 -11.47
C GLY A 73 -17.68 10.22 -10.08
N TRP A 74 -16.98 9.29 -9.45
CA TRP A 74 -16.26 9.51 -8.19
C TRP A 74 -14.80 9.87 -8.43
N PRO A 75 -14.13 10.55 -7.46
CA PRO A 75 -12.69 10.74 -7.52
C PRO A 75 -11.98 9.38 -7.62
N PRO A 76 -10.89 9.27 -8.40
CA PRO A 76 -10.21 7.99 -8.60
C PRO A 76 -9.66 7.42 -7.29
N ALA A 77 -9.48 6.10 -7.25
CA ALA A 77 -8.98 5.38 -6.07
C ALA A 77 -7.63 5.91 -5.57
N SER A 78 -6.79 6.44 -6.45
CA SER A 78 -5.55 7.13 -6.10
C SER A 78 -5.73 8.35 -5.17
N VAL A 79 -6.94 8.92 -5.12
CA VAL A 79 -7.32 10.06 -4.25
C VAL A 79 -8.10 9.58 -3.03
N VAL A 80 -8.94 8.57 -3.20
CA VAL A 80 -9.84 8.07 -2.16
C VAL A 80 -9.11 7.14 -1.19
N ILE A 81 -8.31 6.21 -1.72
CA ILE A 81 -7.60 5.16 -0.97
C ILE A 81 -6.09 5.37 -0.98
N GLY A 82 -5.54 5.82 -2.13
CA GLY A 82 -4.12 6.08 -2.25
C GLY A 82 -3.69 7.14 -1.24
N TRP A 83 -2.70 6.81 -0.41
CA TRP A 83 -2.18 7.72 0.59
C TRP A 83 -0.66 7.80 0.50
N GLU A 84 -0.19 9.01 0.51
CA GLU A 84 1.21 9.37 0.62
C GLU A 84 1.37 10.35 1.78
N GLU A 85 2.15 11.04 2.19
CA GLU A 85 2.31 11.87 3.38
C GLU A 85 1.20 12.91 3.59
N TRP A 86 0.49 13.30 2.55
CA TRP A 86 -0.58 14.30 2.58
C TRP A 86 -1.81 13.83 1.78
N PRO A 87 -3.03 14.03 2.21
CA PRO A 87 -3.49 14.73 3.42
C PRO A 87 -3.30 13.91 4.71
N PRO A 88 -3.56 14.52 5.91
CA PRO A 88 -3.53 13.79 7.17
C PRO A 88 -4.35 12.51 7.14
N MET A 89 -3.91 11.46 7.85
CA MET A 89 -4.54 10.14 7.86
C MET A 89 -6.05 10.18 8.14
N ILE A 90 -6.49 11.04 9.04
CA ILE A 90 -7.92 11.18 9.36
C ILE A 90 -8.77 11.63 8.16
N THR A 91 -8.24 12.53 7.34
CA THR A 91 -8.90 12.98 6.12
C THR A 91 -8.95 11.87 5.08
N HIS A 92 -7.89 11.07 5.01
CA HIS A 92 -7.84 9.91 4.13
C HIS A 92 -8.87 8.85 4.54
N ILE A 93 -8.92 8.50 5.82
CA ILE A 93 -9.91 7.57 6.38
C ILE A 93 -11.33 8.07 6.08
N TYR A 94 -11.61 9.35 6.34
CA TYR A 94 -12.91 9.95 6.03
C TYR A 94 -13.30 9.79 4.56
N ARG A 95 -12.38 10.03 3.62
CA ARG A 95 -12.62 9.85 2.18
C ARG A 95 -12.96 8.41 1.83
N ALA A 96 -12.22 7.46 2.37
CA ALA A 96 -12.42 6.03 2.10
C ALA A 96 -13.81 5.57 2.57
N PHE A 97 -14.24 6.01 3.77
CA PHE A 97 -15.56 5.66 4.31
C PHE A 97 -16.73 6.32 3.59
N HIS A 98 -16.52 7.45 2.89
CA HIS A 98 -17.60 8.11 2.13
C HIS A 98 -17.73 7.57 0.71
N ALA A 99 -16.81 6.78 0.23
CA ALA A 99 -16.94 6.15 -1.08
C ALA A 99 -18.08 5.11 -1.03
N PRO A 100 -19.03 5.14 -1.97
CA PRO A 100 -20.18 4.24 -1.95
C PRO A 100 -19.76 2.79 -2.22
N ARG A 101 -18.64 2.60 -2.92
CA ARG A 101 -18.04 1.32 -3.20
C ARG A 101 -16.56 1.51 -3.51
N ILE A 102 -15.77 0.56 -3.06
CA ILE A 102 -14.36 0.41 -3.41
C ILE A 102 -14.18 -1.02 -3.91
N THR A 103 -13.74 -1.16 -5.15
CA THR A 103 -13.41 -2.47 -5.73
C THR A 103 -11.91 -2.71 -5.57
N CYS A 104 -11.55 -3.83 -4.95
CA CYS A 104 -10.17 -4.29 -4.84
C CYS A 104 -9.92 -5.36 -5.90
N HIS A 105 -8.95 -5.12 -6.77
CA HIS A 105 -8.49 -6.09 -7.76
C HIS A 105 -7.21 -6.74 -7.24
N ILE A 106 -7.25 -8.06 -7.08
CA ILE A 106 -6.09 -8.85 -6.64
C ILE A 106 -5.74 -9.84 -7.76
N ASN A 107 -4.53 -9.72 -8.30
CA ASN A 107 -4.01 -10.65 -9.30
C ASN A 107 -2.92 -11.50 -8.65
N TYR A 108 -3.16 -12.79 -8.52
CA TYR A 108 -2.20 -13.75 -7.97
C TYR A 108 -1.27 -14.27 -9.06
N GLY A 109 0.01 -14.46 -8.70
CA GLY A 109 0.95 -15.19 -9.54
C GLY A 109 0.62 -16.67 -9.62
N ALA A 110 0.70 -17.25 -10.82
CA ALA A 110 0.50 -18.68 -11.01
C ALA A 110 1.64 -19.51 -10.41
N GLU A 111 2.85 -18.97 -10.43
CA GLU A 111 4.06 -19.66 -9.98
C GLU A 111 4.69 -18.96 -8.79
N ARG A 112 5.34 -19.74 -7.93
CA ARG A 112 6.17 -19.24 -6.84
C ARG A 112 7.55 -18.92 -7.37
N ILE A 113 8.23 -17.94 -6.76
CA ILE A 113 9.59 -17.57 -7.09
C ILE A 113 10.53 -18.19 -6.05
N GLU A 114 11.47 -19.00 -6.55
CA GLU A 114 12.50 -19.63 -5.71
C GLU A 114 13.50 -18.58 -5.21
N PRO A 115 13.90 -18.65 -3.93
CA PRO A 115 14.82 -17.71 -3.34
C PRO A 115 16.28 -18.08 -3.69
N GLU A 116 16.93 -17.27 -4.54
CA GLU A 116 18.37 -17.40 -4.83
C GLU A 116 19.21 -16.52 -3.86
N ASN A 117 19.00 -15.22 -3.98
CA ASN A 117 19.52 -14.23 -3.06
C ASN A 117 18.50 -13.09 -2.96
N ARG A 118 18.56 -12.31 -1.88
CA ARG A 118 17.53 -11.29 -1.57
C ARG A 118 17.37 -10.20 -2.63
N ARG A 119 18.43 -9.84 -3.37
CA ARG A 119 18.35 -8.78 -4.40
C ARG A 119 17.70 -9.31 -5.67
N THR A 120 18.14 -10.48 -6.13
CA THR A 120 17.54 -11.16 -7.29
C THR A 120 16.08 -11.48 -7.01
N LEU A 121 15.76 -12.01 -5.83
CA LEU A 121 14.40 -12.30 -5.41
C LEU A 121 13.53 -11.04 -5.41
N ALA A 122 14.03 -9.93 -4.85
CA ALA A 122 13.31 -8.66 -4.84
C ALA A 122 13.02 -8.14 -6.26
N GLN A 123 13.99 -8.26 -7.16
CA GLN A 123 13.82 -7.84 -8.55
C GLN A 123 12.81 -8.72 -9.28
N LYS A 124 12.95 -10.06 -9.20
CA LYS A 124 12.02 -11.00 -9.84
C LYS A 124 10.58 -10.80 -9.35
N LEU A 125 10.40 -10.64 -8.03
CA LEU A 125 9.09 -10.37 -7.43
C LEU A 125 8.53 -9.02 -7.88
N HIS A 126 9.35 -7.96 -7.90
CA HIS A 126 8.95 -6.65 -8.37
C HIS A 126 8.47 -6.69 -9.82
N ASP A 127 9.22 -7.32 -10.71
CA ASP A 127 8.91 -7.39 -12.14
C ASP A 127 7.63 -8.21 -12.38
N ALA A 128 7.46 -9.31 -11.67
CA ALA A 128 6.25 -10.13 -11.70
C ALA A 128 5.02 -9.35 -11.23
N VAL A 129 5.12 -8.67 -10.09
CA VAL A 129 4.03 -7.84 -9.57
C VAL A 129 3.73 -6.66 -10.49
N ALA A 130 4.77 -5.98 -11.00
CA ALA A 130 4.61 -4.84 -11.89
C ALA A 130 3.92 -5.21 -13.21
N SER A 131 4.23 -6.40 -13.75
CA SER A 131 3.60 -6.89 -14.99
C SER A 131 2.10 -7.16 -14.86
N ALA A 132 1.63 -7.53 -13.67
CA ALA A 132 0.23 -7.82 -13.36
C ALA A 132 -0.50 -6.65 -12.68
N PHE A 133 0.21 -5.56 -12.39
CA PHE A 133 -0.36 -4.40 -11.69
C PHE A 133 -1.22 -3.55 -12.62
N ARG A 134 -2.38 -3.12 -12.11
CA ARG A 134 -3.24 -2.14 -12.78
C ARG A 134 -3.01 -0.77 -12.17
N PRO A 135 -2.36 0.17 -12.87
CA PRO A 135 -2.15 1.53 -12.38
C PRO A 135 -3.48 2.22 -12.06
N MET A 136 -3.57 2.84 -10.90
CA MET A 136 -4.73 3.66 -10.56
C MET A 136 -4.64 5.01 -11.29
N PRO A 137 -5.76 5.53 -11.87
CA PRO A 137 -5.77 6.83 -12.53
C PRO A 137 -5.29 7.94 -11.61
N GLN A 138 -4.37 8.78 -12.07
CA GLN A 138 -3.81 9.89 -11.31
C GLN A 138 -4.48 11.21 -11.70
N LEU A 139 -4.74 12.05 -10.72
CA LEU A 139 -5.18 13.42 -10.97
C LEU A 139 -3.98 14.38 -10.98
N SER A 140 -4.08 15.41 -11.83
CA SER A 140 -3.12 16.52 -11.82
C SER A 140 -3.15 17.25 -10.45
N LYS A 141 -2.05 17.93 -10.13
CA LYS A 141 -1.96 18.75 -8.91
C LYS A 141 -3.08 19.83 -8.86
N GLU A 142 -3.44 20.36 -10.01
CA GLU A 142 -4.50 21.35 -10.14
C GLU A 142 -5.90 20.75 -9.87
N ALA A 143 -6.20 19.58 -10.43
CA ALA A 143 -7.44 18.86 -10.16
C ALA A 143 -7.56 18.46 -8.67
N LEU A 144 -6.47 18.06 -8.03
CA LEU A 144 -6.44 17.77 -6.59
C LEU A 144 -6.74 19.01 -5.74
N ARG A 145 -6.18 20.18 -6.09
CA ARG A 145 -6.47 21.46 -5.40
C ARG A 145 -7.94 21.83 -5.52
N ARG A 146 -8.56 21.66 -6.68
CA ARG A 146 -10.00 21.92 -6.88
C ARG A 146 -10.86 21.04 -5.97
N ILE A 147 -10.54 19.76 -5.82
CA ILE A 147 -11.24 18.86 -4.90
C ILE A 147 -11.11 19.34 -3.44
N ASP A 148 -9.94 19.80 -3.04
CA ASP A 148 -9.69 20.28 -1.68
C ASP A 148 -10.38 21.62 -1.41
N VAL A 149 -10.47 22.52 -2.40
CA VAL A 149 -11.24 23.78 -2.30
C VAL A 149 -12.73 23.49 -2.16
N VAL A 150 -13.30 22.61 -2.98
CA VAL A 150 -14.72 22.22 -2.87
C VAL A 150 -15.03 21.65 -1.49
N LYS A 151 -14.11 20.88 -0.89
CA LYS A 151 -14.29 20.37 0.47
C LYS A 151 -14.17 21.43 1.55
N LYS A 152 -13.31 22.41 1.36
CA LYS A 152 -13.23 23.57 2.27
C LYS A 152 -14.52 24.35 2.28
N VAL A 153 -15.05 24.65 1.09
CA VAL A 153 -16.36 25.33 0.93
C VAL A 153 -17.51 24.50 1.50
N ALA A 154 -17.54 23.18 1.23
CA ALA A 154 -18.55 22.30 1.80
C ALA A 154 -18.48 22.24 3.35
N ARG A 155 -17.29 22.28 3.95
CA ARG A 155 -17.14 22.38 5.41
C ARG A 155 -17.64 23.70 5.98
N GLU A 156 -17.36 24.80 5.33
CA GLU A 156 -17.85 26.12 5.73
C GLU A 156 -19.38 26.21 5.65
N ILE A 157 -19.99 25.60 4.63
CA ILE A 157 -21.43 25.55 4.47
C ILE A 157 -22.12 24.62 5.48
N VAL A 158 -21.56 23.41 5.72
CA VAL A 158 -22.19 22.38 6.56
C VAL A 158 -21.97 22.62 8.05
N PHE A 159 -20.81 23.14 8.44
CA PHE A 159 -20.45 23.29 9.85
C PHE A 159 -20.49 24.72 10.37
N GLY A 160 -20.83 25.69 9.51
CA GLY A 160 -20.96 27.11 9.88
C GLY A 160 -19.73 27.62 10.65
N ASP A 161 -19.32 28.82 10.45
CA ASP A 161 -18.23 29.43 11.20
C ASP A 161 -18.56 29.50 12.71
N LYS A 162 -18.17 28.48 13.47
CA LYS A 162 -18.24 28.50 14.94
C LYS A 162 -17.06 29.28 15.55
N ARG A 163 -16.59 30.30 14.88
CA ARG A 163 -15.57 31.22 15.40
C ARG A 163 -16.12 32.62 15.62
N GLU A 164 -17.26 32.71 16.25
CA GLU A 164 -17.71 33.92 16.94
C GLU A 164 -18.51 33.53 18.18
N LYS A 165 -17.82 33.35 19.29
CA LYS A 165 -18.25 33.78 20.64
C LYS A 165 -17.05 33.63 21.59
#